data_e34d1e710f2367cf8b84dc27d0bb467a
#
_entry.id   e34d1e710f2367cf8b84dc27d0bb467a
#
_cell.length_a   1.000
_cell.length_b   1.000
_cell.length_c   1.000
_cell.angle_alpha   90.00
_cell.angle_beta   90.00
_cell.angle_gamma   90.00
#
_symmetry.space_group_name_H-M   'P 1'
#
loop_
_entity.id
_entity.type
_entity.pdbx_description
1 polymer ?
#
loop_
_entity_poly.entity_id
_entity_poly.type
_entity_poly.pdbx_seq_one_letter_code
_entity_poly.pdbx_strand_id
1 'polypeptide(L)'
;QQIHSDGYVPLTWNGAKFDFHVLAQESGLYEECAELALNHIDMMCMITFTKGWYVALQKACEGAGIKGKLKEVKLNDGTIITDMNGSKAPELWNKGEHNAVLAYLREDVFQPLELAHIVLEKGYFKWKSNSGKQQTLKVSKMLTVEECFKTIPIADNSWMDDPPTREDF
;
A
#
# COMPACT_ATOMS: atom_id res chain seq x y z
N GLN A 1 -4.46 -17.50 -7.01
CA GLN A 1 -4.51 -18.85 -6.39
C GLN A 1 -3.15 -19.55 -6.48
N GLN A 2 -2.49 -19.64 -7.65
CA GLN A 2 -1.19 -20.33 -7.80
C GLN A 2 -0.12 -19.76 -6.86
N ILE A 3 0.04 -18.43 -6.78
CA ILE A 3 1.03 -17.77 -5.91
C ILE A 3 0.85 -18.16 -4.45
N HIS A 4 -0.40 -18.22 -3.99
CA HIS A 4 -0.71 -18.60 -2.60
C HIS A 4 -0.45 -20.09 -2.35
N SER A 5 -0.78 -20.98 -3.30
CA SER A 5 -0.46 -22.41 -3.21
C SER A 5 1.05 -22.69 -3.21
N ASP A 6 1.84 -21.79 -3.81
CA ASP A 6 3.31 -21.86 -3.80
C ASP A 6 3.94 -21.31 -2.48
N GLY A 7 3.10 -20.93 -1.52
CA GLY A 7 3.52 -20.46 -0.20
C GLY A 7 3.88 -18.96 -0.12
N TYR A 8 3.58 -18.18 -1.16
CA TYR A 8 3.76 -16.73 -1.13
C TYR A 8 2.55 -16.04 -0.52
N VAL A 9 2.79 -14.99 0.24
CA VAL A 9 1.75 -14.11 0.78
C VAL A 9 1.84 -12.77 0.06
N PRO A 10 0.77 -12.30 -0.60
CA PRO A 10 0.76 -10.99 -1.21
C PRO A 10 1.01 -9.89 -0.16
N LEU A 11 1.74 -8.86 -0.55
CA LEU A 11 2.04 -7.70 0.28
C LEU A 11 1.58 -6.44 -0.42
N THR A 12 0.84 -5.59 0.27
CA THR A 12 0.32 -4.35 -0.29
C THR A 12 0.48 -3.16 0.65
N TRP A 13 0.14 -2.01 0.12
CA TRP A 13 -0.18 -0.79 0.85
C TRP A 13 -1.56 -0.31 0.43
N ASN A 14 -2.58 -0.49 1.25
CA ASN A 14 -3.98 -0.19 0.96
C ASN A 14 -4.66 -1.16 -0.03
N GLY A 15 -4.14 -2.36 -0.18
CA GLY A 15 -4.69 -3.34 -1.13
C GLY A 15 -6.06 -3.85 -0.73
N ALA A 16 -6.31 -4.04 0.57
CA ALA A 16 -7.59 -4.48 1.08
C ALA A 16 -8.72 -3.52 0.70
N LYS A 17 -8.47 -2.21 0.82
CA LYS A 17 -9.45 -1.17 0.49
C LYS A 17 -9.52 -0.83 -1.00
N PHE A 18 -8.48 -1.13 -1.81
CA PHE A 18 -8.42 -0.67 -3.20
C PHE A 18 -8.13 -1.79 -4.20
N ASP A 19 -6.96 -2.40 -4.18
CA ASP A 19 -6.51 -3.29 -5.25
C ASP A 19 -7.40 -4.54 -5.39
N PHE A 20 -7.79 -5.15 -4.27
CA PHE A 20 -8.66 -6.35 -4.30
C PHE A 20 -10.09 -6.03 -4.71
N HIS A 21 -10.61 -4.84 -4.42
CA HIS A 21 -11.90 -4.40 -4.94
C HIS A 21 -11.88 -4.22 -6.46
N VAL A 22 -10.84 -3.58 -6.99
CA VAL A 22 -10.66 -3.45 -8.45
C VAL A 22 -10.52 -4.84 -9.09
N LEU A 23 -9.70 -5.71 -8.51
CA LEU A 23 -9.52 -7.07 -9.02
C LEU A 23 -10.83 -7.87 -9.03
N ALA A 24 -11.64 -7.77 -7.98
CA ALA A 24 -12.94 -8.42 -7.88
C ALA A 24 -13.92 -7.91 -8.95
N GLN A 25 -13.98 -6.59 -9.15
CA GLN A 25 -14.85 -5.96 -10.15
C GLN A 25 -14.45 -6.37 -11.58
N GLU A 26 -13.16 -6.36 -11.90
CA GLU A 26 -12.67 -6.68 -13.24
C GLU A 26 -12.73 -8.19 -13.56
N SER A 27 -12.53 -9.05 -12.57
CA SER A 27 -12.52 -10.51 -12.77
C SER A 27 -13.88 -11.17 -12.57
N GLY A 28 -14.79 -10.57 -11.80
CA GLY A 28 -16.02 -11.18 -11.32
C GLY A 28 -15.83 -12.24 -10.23
N LEU A 29 -14.60 -12.44 -9.74
CA LEU A 29 -14.23 -13.44 -8.73
C LEU A 29 -14.26 -12.84 -7.32
N TYR A 30 -15.45 -12.44 -6.86
CA TYR A 30 -15.61 -11.70 -5.61
C TYR A 30 -15.20 -12.48 -4.37
N GLU A 31 -15.60 -13.76 -4.27
CA GLU A 31 -15.29 -14.60 -3.11
C GLU A 31 -13.79 -14.90 -3.01
N GLU A 32 -13.16 -15.25 -4.14
CA GLU A 32 -11.72 -15.53 -4.21
C GLU A 32 -10.88 -14.27 -3.92
N CYS A 33 -11.33 -13.11 -4.39
CA CYS A 33 -10.66 -11.84 -4.10
C CYS A 33 -10.82 -11.44 -2.62
N ALA A 34 -11.98 -11.68 -2.02
CA ALA A 34 -12.20 -11.45 -0.60
C ALA A 34 -11.33 -12.37 0.26
N GLU A 35 -11.24 -13.66 -0.10
CA GLU A 35 -10.34 -14.60 0.58
C GLU A 35 -8.88 -14.16 0.49
N LEU A 36 -8.41 -13.75 -0.69
CA LEU A 36 -7.07 -13.22 -0.87
C LEU A 36 -6.86 -11.93 -0.07
N ALA A 37 -7.86 -11.03 -0.04
CA ALA A 37 -7.80 -9.78 0.71
C ALA A 37 -7.65 -10.03 2.22
N LEU A 38 -8.30 -11.03 2.78
CA LEU A 38 -8.16 -11.38 4.20
C LEU A 38 -6.80 -12.04 4.49
N ASN A 39 -6.28 -12.83 3.57
CA ASN A 39 -5.06 -13.63 3.75
C ASN A 39 -3.78 -12.95 3.24
N HIS A 40 -3.82 -11.67 2.83
CA HIS A 40 -2.63 -10.91 2.45
C HIS A 40 -2.17 -9.97 3.57
N ILE A 41 -0.97 -9.44 3.45
CA ILE A 41 -0.40 -8.43 4.34
C ILE A 41 -0.68 -7.05 3.76
N ASP A 42 -1.52 -6.25 4.45
CA ASP A 42 -1.70 -4.83 4.15
C ASP A 42 -1.04 -3.99 5.24
N MET A 43 0.09 -3.39 4.91
CA MET A 43 0.86 -2.60 5.89
C MET A 43 0.12 -1.34 6.33
N MET A 44 -0.70 -0.73 5.46
CA MET A 44 -1.52 0.43 5.84
C MET A 44 -2.64 0.01 6.80
N CYS A 45 -3.28 -1.15 6.59
CA CYS A 45 -4.26 -1.72 7.50
C CYS A 45 -3.70 -1.88 8.92
N MET A 46 -2.50 -2.48 9.06
CA MET A 46 -1.83 -2.61 10.37
C MET A 46 -1.66 -1.27 11.08
N ILE A 47 -1.20 -0.24 10.37
CA ILE A 47 -1.00 1.10 10.94
C ILE A 47 -2.35 1.72 11.30
N THR A 48 -3.33 1.66 10.39
CA THR A 48 -4.65 2.28 10.56
C THR A 48 -5.39 1.68 11.75
N PHE A 49 -5.40 0.36 11.88
CA PHE A 49 -6.06 -0.30 13.03
C PHE A 49 -5.40 0.06 14.36
N THR A 50 -4.06 0.17 14.38
CA THR A 50 -3.36 0.49 15.62
C THR A 50 -3.43 1.97 16.00
N LYS A 51 -3.44 2.87 15.00
CA LYS A 51 -3.35 4.32 15.23
C LYS A 51 -4.68 5.05 15.09
N GLY A 52 -5.65 4.48 14.38
CA GLY A 52 -6.94 5.08 14.10
C GLY A 52 -6.97 6.05 12.92
N TRP A 53 -5.89 6.15 12.11
CA TRP A 53 -5.84 7.03 10.93
C TRP A 53 -4.96 6.46 9.81
N TYR A 54 -5.25 6.88 8.59
CA TYR A 54 -4.47 6.50 7.41
C TYR A 54 -3.10 7.18 7.38
N VAL A 55 -2.10 6.43 6.92
CA VAL A 55 -0.76 6.95 6.62
C VAL A 55 -0.47 6.71 5.15
N ALA A 56 -0.07 7.75 4.42
CA ALA A 56 0.34 7.61 3.02
C ALA A 56 1.64 6.81 2.90
N LEU A 57 1.75 5.94 1.88
CA LEU A 57 2.96 5.16 1.59
C LEU A 57 4.21 6.04 1.54
N GLN A 58 4.12 7.19 0.87
CA GLN A 58 5.24 8.14 0.78
C GLN A 58 5.80 8.51 2.15
N LYS A 59 4.94 8.80 3.14
CA LYS A 59 5.39 9.17 4.50
C LYS A 59 6.08 8.02 5.23
N ALA A 60 5.59 6.80 5.04
CA ALA A 60 6.20 5.61 5.61
C ALA A 60 7.57 5.32 4.95
N CYS A 61 7.66 5.46 3.63
CA CYS A 61 8.91 5.34 2.87
C CYS A 61 9.94 6.40 3.30
N GLU A 62 9.53 7.68 3.38
CA GLU A 62 10.39 8.76 3.87
C GLU A 62 10.90 8.48 5.29
N GLY A 63 10.03 7.98 6.17
CA GLY A 63 10.40 7.60 7.53
C GLY A 63 11.38 6.43 7.60
N ALA A 64 11.34 5.52 6.64
CA ALA A 64 12.26 4.41 6.48
C ALA A 64 13.58 4.80 5.80
N GLY A 65 13.63 5.97 5.13
CA GLY A 65 14.77 6.44 4.33
C GLY A 65 14.75 5.95 2.89
N ILE A 66 13.61 5.45 2.41
CA ILE A 66 13.39 5.02 1.02
C ILE A 66 13.18 6.25 0.15
N LYS A 67 13.73 6.25 -1.06
CA LYS A 67 13.49 7.31 -2.04
C LYS A 67 12.00 7.43 -2.34
N GLY A 68 11.53 8.68 -2.52
CA GLY A 68 10.15 8.95 -2.92
C GLY A 68 9.80 8.34 -4.28
N LYS A 69 8.50 8.32 -4.60
CA LYS A 69 7.98 7.78 -5.86
C LYS A 69 8.67 8.35 -7.09
N LEU A 70 8.78 7.52 -8.12
CA LEU A 70 9.25 7.96 -9.43
C LEU A 70 8.30 9.04 -9.96
N LYS A 71 8.83 10.23 -10.15
CA LYS A 71 8.08 11.37 -10.71
C LYS A 71 8.41 11.62 -12.17
N GLU A 72 9.52 11.06 -12.64
CA GLU A 72 10.02 11.25 -14.00
C GLU A 72 9.94 9.94 -14.77
N VAL A 73 9.24 9.96 -15.89
CA VAL A 73 9.19 8.84 -16.84
C VAL A 73 9.51 9.32 -18.23
N LYS A 74 10.22 8.49 -19.00
CA LYS A 74 10.59 8.78 -20.39
C LYS A 74 9.57 8.14 -21.32
N LEU A 75 9.01 8.94 -22.23
CA LEU A 75 8.09 8.49 -23.28
C LEU A 75 8.85 7.87 -24.47
N ASN A 76 8.10 7.23 -25.34
CA ASN A 76 8.65 6.57 -26.55
C ASN A 76 9.38 7.54 -27.50
N ASP A 77 8.94 8.79 -27.57
CA ASP A 77 9.57 9.86 -28.37
C ASP A 77 10.79 10.51 -27.71
N GLY A 78 11.13 10.07 -26.49
CA GLY A 78 12.25 10.59 -25.70
C GLY A 78 11.89 11.75 -24.77
N THR A 79 10.67 12.26 -24.81
CA THR A 79 10.18 13.30 -23.89
C THR A 79 10.17 12.78 -22.46
N ILE A 80 10.51 13.63 -21.50
CA ILE A 80 10.46 13.31 -20.06
C ILE A 80 9.26 14.03 -19.42
N ILE A 81 8.39 13.24 -18.80
CA ILE A 81 7.33 13.73 -17.93
C ILE A 81 7.88 13.76 -16.50
N THR A 82 7.80 14.91 -15.82
CA THR A 82 8.40 15.14 -14.48
C THR A 82 7.40 15.07 -13.33
N ASP A 83 6.11 14.92 -13.62
CA ASP A 83 5.01 14.91 -12.65
C ASP A 83 4.15 13.64 -12.75
N MET A 84 4.80 12.49 -13.04
CA MET A 84 4.14 11.20 -13.15
C MET A 84 3.42 10.84 -11.84
N ASN A 85 2.20 10.35 -11.98
CA ASN A 85 1.38 9.83 -10.89
C ASN A 85 0.35 8.82 -11.44
N GLY A 86 -0.32 8.09 -10.53
CA GLY A 86 -1.27 7.04 -10.91
C GLY A 86 -2.44 7.51 -11.78
N SER A 87 -2.90 8.77 -11.64
CA SER A 87 -4.01 9.29 -12.45
C SER A 87 -3.65 9.50 -13.92
N LYS A 88 -2.36 9.63 -14.27
CA LYS A 88 -1.87 9.74 -15.64
C LYS A 88 -1.66 8.39 -16.32
N ALA A 89 -1.54 7.31 -15.55
CA ALA A 89 -1.23 5.99 -16.08
C ALA A 89 -2.24 5.50 -17.12
N PRO A 90 -3.59 5.60 -16.94
CA PRO A 90 -4.55 5.17 -17.95
C PRO A 90 -4.44 5.94 -19.27
N GLU A 91 -4.23 7.26 -19.21
CA GLU A 91 -4.07 8.08 -20.41
C GLU A 91 -2.80 7.70 -21.19
N LEU A 92 -1.68 7.54 -20.49
CA LEU A 92 -0.41 7.15 -21.11
C LEU A 92 -0.50 5.74 -21.71
N TRP A 93 -1.15 4.82 -21.00
CA TRP A 93 -1.38 3.47 -21.50
C TRP A 93 -2.16 3.46 -22.81
N ASN A 94 -3.27 4.22 -22.88
CA ASN A 94 -4.09 4.35 -24.07
C ASN A 94 -3.35 5.04 -25.25
N LYS A 95 -2.32 5.86 -24.95
CA LYS A 95 -1.43 6.45 -25.97
C LYS A 95 -0.29 5.54 -26.41
N GLY A 96 -0.21 4.31 -25.88
CA GLY A 96 0.84 3.34 -26.22
C GLY A 96 2.15 3.56 -25.47
N GLU A 97 2.19 4.44 -24.46
CA GLU A 97 3.36 4.73 -23.62
C GLU A 97 3.54 3.66 -22.52
N HIS A 98 3.39 2.38 -22.88
CA HIS A 98 3.37 1.26 -21.95
C HIS A 98 4.66 1.17 -21.11
N ASN A 99 5.83 1.42 -21.71
CA ASN A 99 7.10 1.35 -20.99
C ASN A 99 7.20 2.40 -19.86
N ALA A 100 6.67 3.60 -20.10
CA ALA A 100 6.64 4.65 -19.08
C ALA A 100 5.72 4.27 -17.90
N VAL A 101 4.54 3.69 -18.20
CA VAL A 101 3.59 3.21 -17.19
C VAL A 101 4.18 2.04 -16.40
N LEU A 102 4.80 1.07 -17.08
CA LEU A 102 5.43 -0.08 -16.43
C LEU A 102 6.64 0.32 -15.56
N ALA A 103 7.42 1.30 -15.99
CA ALA A 103 8.52 1.84 -15.16
C ALA A 103 7.99 2.48 -13.87
N TYR A 104 6.89 3.24 -13.96
CA TYR A 104 6.23 3.81 -12.80
C TYR A 104 5.65 2.73 -11.87
N LEU A 105 4.92 1.77 -12.42
CA LEU A 105 4.33 0.65 -11.68
C LEU A 105 5.39 -0.19 -10.95
N ARG A 106 6.54 -0.40 -11.58
CA ARG A 106 7.65 -1.13 -10.97
C ARG A 106 8.06 -0.50 -9.64
N GLU A 107 8.23 0.82 -9.58
CA GLU A 107 8.58 1.52 -8.35
C GLU A 107 7.45 1.44 -7.30
N ASP A 108 6.20 1.56 -7.73
CA ASP A 108 5.04 1.41 -6.83
C ASP A 108 4.95 0.00 -6.21
N VAL A 109 5.47 -1.04 -6.89
CA VAL A 109 5.53 -2.42 -6.37
C VAL A 109 6.76 -2.63 -5.47
N PHE A 110 7.93 -2.09 -5.84
CA PHE A 110 9.16 -2.31 -5.08
C PHE A 110 9.22 -1.52 -3.78
N GLN A 111 8.66 -0.32 -3.72
CA GLN A 111 8.67 0.49 -2.50
C GLN A 111 8.00 -0.18 -1.30
N PRO A 112 6.79 -0.75 -1.39
CA PRO A 112 6.20 -1.51 -0.29
C PRO A 112 7.04 -2.71 0.14
N LEU A 113 7.66 -3.41 -0.80
CA LEU A 113 8.52 -4.55 -0.49
C LEU A 113 9.78 -4.13 0.27
N GLU A 114 10.46 -3.07 -0.18
CA GLU A 114 11.61 -2.51 0.51
C GLU A 114 11.25 -2.00 1.91
N LEU A 115 10.10 -1.32 2.02
CA LEU A 115 9.58 -0.88 3.31
C LEU A 115 9.34 -2.06 4.26
N ALA A 116 8.73 -3.15 3.79
CA ALA A 116 8.48 -4.33 4.59
C ALA A 116 9.79 -4.94 5.12
N HIS A 117 10.82 -5.07 4.28
CA HIS A 117 12.13 -5.56 4.69
C HIS A 117 12.75 -4.69 5.78
N ILE A 118 12.75 -3.36 5.59
CA ILE A 118 13.28 -2.41 6.59
C ILE A 118 12.50 -2.49 7.91
N VAL A 119 11.17 -2.61 7.84
CA VAL A 119 10.33 -2.71 9.05
C VAL A 119 10.58 -4.02 9.79
N LEU A 120 10.73 -5.13 9.09
CA LEU A 120 11.05 -6.42 9.70
C LEU A 120 12.45 -6.42 10.34
N GLU A 121 13.43 -5.80 9.68
CA GLU A 121 14.80 -5.67 10.23
C GLU A 121 14.84 -4.77 11.47
N LYS A 122 14.16 -3.61 11.41
CA LYS A 122 14.18 -2.61 12.49
C LYS A 122 13.17 -2.87 13.61
N GLY A 123 12.13 -3.65 13.34
CA GLY A 123 11.05 -3.94 14.28
C GLY A 123 10.03 -2.81 14.45
N TYR A 124 9.97 -1.85 13.53
CA TYR A 124 9.00 -0.76 13.60
C TYR A 124 8.79 -0.02 12.29
N PHE A 125 7.57 0.51 12.08
CA PHE A 125 7.31 1.61 11.16
C PHE A 125 7.70 2.95 11.77
N LYS A 126 8.11 3.88 10.92
CA LYS A 126 8.47 5.24 11.32
C LYS A 126 8.00 6.25 10.26
N TRP A 127 7.39 7.35 10.69
CA TRP A 127 6.98 8.43 9.77
C TRP A 127 6.86 9.77 10.52
N LYS A 128 6.70 10.86 9.78
CA LYS A 128 6.35 12.17 10.35
C LYS A 128 4.86 12.44 10.16
N SER A 129 4.17 12.86 11.21
CA SER A 129 2.79 13.35 11.13
C SER A 129 2.71 14.64 10.33
N ASN A 130 1.49 15.08 10.01
CA ASN A 130 1.26 16.38 9.34
C ASN A 130 1.81 17.56 10.16
N SER A 131 1.83 17.47 11.49
CA SER A 131 2.44 18.48 12.38
C SER A 131 3.97 18.36 12.50
N GLY A 132 4.61 17.48 11.73
CA GLY A 132 6.07 17.26 11.76
C GLY A 132 6.55 16.37 12.91
N LYS A 133 5.66 15.91 13.80
CA LYS A 133 6.02 15.06 14.94
C LYS A 133 6.37 13.66 14.47
N GLN A 134 7.50 13.13 14.96
CA GLN A 134 7.92 11.76 14.70
C GLN A 134 6.93 10.76 15.32
N GLN A 135 6.49 9.81 14.51
CA GLN A 135 5.63 8.69 14.90
C GLN A 135 6.36 7.38 14.68
N THR A 136 6.04 6.40 15.51
CA THR A 136 6.52 5.01 15.37
C THR A 136 5.40 4.04 15.71
N LEU A 137 5.44 2.87 15.07
CA LEU A 137 4.63 1.70 15.40
C LEU A 137 5.55 0.49 15.48
N LYS A 138 5.66 -0.14 16.65
CA LYS A 138 6.43 -1.38 16.83
C LYS A 138 5.75 -2.53 16.08
N VAL A 139 6.54 -3.35 15.42
CA VAL A 139 6.10 -4.52 14.65
C VAL A 139 6.99 -5.70 15.01
N SER A 140 6.43 -6.72 15.60
CA SER A 140 7.13 -7.98 15.87
C SER A 140 7.00 -8.99 14.72
N LYS A 141 5.90 -8.92 13.98
CA LYS A 141 5.67 -9.66 12.73
C LYS A 141 4.71 -8.88 11.84
N MET A 142 4.73 -9.13 10.54
CA MET A 142 3.69 -8.69 9.64
C MET A 142 2.43 -9.54 9.87
N LEU A 143 1.29 -8.87 10.01
CA LEU A 143 0.00 -9.50 10.19
C LEU A 143 -0.77 -9.49 8.87
N THR A 144 -1.50 -10.56 8.59
CA THR A 144 -2.50 -10.53 7.53
C THR A 144 -3.66 -9.62 7.93
N VAL A 145 -4.48 -9.22 6.96
CA VAL A 145 -5.69 -8.41 7.23
C VAL A 145 -6.59 -9.13 8.23
N GLU A 146 -6.82 -10.44 8.05
CA GLU A 146 -7.60 -11.25 8.98
C GLU A 146 -7.02 -11.25 10.40
N GLU A 147 -5.70 -11.40 10.53
CA GLU A 147 -5.02 -11.31 11.83
C GLU A 147 -5.16 -9.91 12.45
N CYS A 148 -5.10 -8.84 11.64
CA CYS A 148 -5.35 -7.49 12.12
C CYS A 148 -6.76 -7.34 12.71
N PHE A 149 -7.78 -7.86 12.02
CA PHE A 149 -9.16 -7.87 12.52
C PHE A 149 -9.30 -8.61 13.86
N LYS A 150 -8.61 -9.74 14.01
CA LYS A 150 -8.70 -10.60 15.20
C LYS A 150 -7.90 -10.08 16.39
N THR A 151 -6.76 -9.42 16.16
CA THR A 151 -5.76 -9.19 17.21
C THR A 151 -5.52 -7.73 17.57
N ILE A 152 -5.77 -6.78 16.65
CA ILE A 152 -5.56 -5.37 16.95
C ILE A 152 -6.85 -4.79 17.57
N PRO A 153 -6.79 -4.19 18.77
CA PRO A 153 -7.94 -3.50 19.35
C PRO A 153 -8.42 -2.34 18.47
N ILE A 154 -9.69 -1.97 18.61
CA ILE A 154 -10.21 -0.78 17.93
C ILE A 154 -9.52 0.45 18.54
N ALA A 155 -8.89 1.25 17.68
CA ALA A 155 -8.23 2.48 18.10
C ALA A 155 -9.28 3.54 18.50
N ASP A 156 -8.97 4.33 19.51
CA ASP A 156 -9.78 5.51 19.84
C ASP A 156 -9.47 6.63 18.83
N ASN A 157 -10.41 6.85 17.92
CA ASN A 157 -10.36 7.90 16.88
C ASN A 157 -11.61 8.78 16.91
N SER A 158 -12.35 8.77 18.02
CA SER A 158 -13.60 9.54 18.23
C SER A 158 -13.43 11.07 18.10
N TRP A 159 -12.20 11.56 18.10
CA TRP A 159 -11.83 12.95 17.89
C TRP A 159 -11.80 13.38 16.42
N MET A 160 -11.94 12.44 15.47
CA MET A 160 -11.98 12.70 14.02
C MET A 160 -13.41 12.84 13.54
N ASP A 161 -13.65 13.77 12.59
CA ASP A 161 -14.95 13.94 11.96
C ASP A 161 -15.32 12.75 11.05
N ASP A 162 -14.32 12.18 10.35
CA ASP A 162 -14.45 11.02 9.45
C ASP A 162 -13.34 10.01 9.76
N PRO A 163 -13.48 9.22 10.83
CA PRO A 163 -12.47 8.25 11.21
C PRO A 163 -12.52 7.01 10.31
N PRO A 164 -11.35 6.40 10.00
CA PRO A 164 -11.34 5.11 9.34
C PRO A 164 -12.00 4.06 10.23
N THR A 165 -12.82 3.23 9.61
CA THR A 165 -13.49 2.10 10.24
C THR A 165 -12.92 0.77 9.74
N ARG A 166 -13.28 -0.35 10.40
CA ARG A 166 -12.91 -1.68 9.92
C ARG A 166 -13.68 -2.08 8.66
N GLU A 167 -14.82 -1.49 8.43
CA GLU A 167 -15.66 -1.70 7.24
C GLU A 167 -15.04 -1.07 5.97
N ASP A 168 -14.04 -0.20 6.15
CA ASP A 168 -13.27 0.38 5.06
C ASP A 168 -12.26 -0.61 4.41
N PHE A 169 -12.00 -1.75 5.06
CA PHE A 169 -11.04 -2.77 4.64
C PHE A 169 -11.73 -4.11 4.38
#